data_ab57eb3b70fa2002b3531a3b161e262c
#
_entry.id   ab57eb3b70fa2002b3531a3b161e262c
#
_cell.length_a   1.000
_cell.length_b   1.000
_cell.length_c   1.000
_cell.angle_alpha   90.00
_cell.angle_beta   90.00
_cell.angle_gamma   90.00
#
_symmetry.space_group_name_H-M   'P 1'
#
loop_
_entity.id
_entity.type
_entity.pdbx_description
1 polymer ?
#
loop_
_entity_poly.entity_id
_entity_poly.type
_entity_poly.pdbx_seq_one_letter_code
_entity_poly.pdbx_strand_id
1 'polypeptide(L)'
;MFDSLTNIKFNWYIFAGIAVLILLLKPDISPWCFIALLIGIHQFMLIFYAFKYIIPVRYIAGAFMSLQMLIGPSFAYLGLDSAQYFKYRMQVSEVEYFSYAIPATICFILGLHFFSKLKGEIVNQQAIKDYVAQNPTLAYLFIVIGVFNSIAADFFGPGLGFVLYLIGSFKFAGAFLLIIGSPRLKPLPLTLVFGSIILSTLQKAMFHDLVTWLIFILAVFALRYKPKDYVKLAFAIGLIAGVAVIQQLKASYRTATIAQGKAGDVEAFDDAFDEMQTSGGFFEKANLAKHNVRINQGFILTNVLRHVPYRTAFAHGQELYQILEAAFLPRILAPNKLDAGDKTLVFKYAGISLRKHTSMSLGSMADAYINYGRTGGCIFMFALGLFFNLVLMWFYNMGKK
;
A
#
# COMPACT_ATOMS: atom_id res chain seq x y z
N MET A 1 -19.82 -17.53 -3.74
CA MET A 1 -18.53 -17.69 -3.05
C MET A 1 -17.65 -16.45 -3.25
N PHE A 2 -17.46 -15.99 -4.47
CA PHE A 2 -16.66 -14.81 -4.84
C PHE A 2 -17.51 -13.65 -5.38
N ASP A 3 -18.63 -13.36 -4.74
CA ASP A 3 -19.61 -12.35 -5.17
C ASP A 3 -18.99 -10.96 -5.42
N SER A 4 -18.05 -10.55 -4.60
CA SER A 4 -17.35 -9.26 -4.73
C SER A 4 -16.41 -9.19 -5.94
N LEU A 5 -15.97 -10.32 -6.50
CA LEU A 5 -15.18 -10.34 -7.74
C LEU A 5 -16.07 -10.47 -8.98
N THR A 6 -17.18 -11.22 -8.88
CA THR A 6 -18.00 -11.58 -10.02
C THR A 6 -19.10 -10.57 -10.35
N ASN A 7 -19.57 -9.81 -9.34
CA ASN A 7 -20.68 -8.86 -9.50
C ASN A 7 -20.25 -7.40 -9.76
N ILE A 8 -18.95 -7.11 -9.83
CA ILE A 8 -18.47 -5.84 -10.36
C ILE A 8 -18.60 -5.87 -11.89
N LYS A 9 -19.19 -4.79 -12.45
CA LYS A 9 -19.28 -4.60 -13.91
C LYS A 9 -17.90 -4.35 -14.50
N PHE A 10 -17.16 -5.43 -14.75
CA PHE A 10 -15.82 -5.38 -15.31
C PHE A 10 -15.87 -5.30 -16.84
N ASN A 11 -15.10 -4.41 -17.44
CA ASN A 11 -15.05 -4.26 -18.90
C ASN A 11 -13.92 -5.14 -19.48
N TRP A 12 -14.29 -6.32 -19.91
CA TRP A 12 -13.37 -7.30 -20.51
C TRP A 12 -12.78 -6.84 -21.85
N TYR A 13 -13.49 -6.01 -22.61
CA TYR A 13 -12.97 -5.47 -23.89
C TYR A 13 -11.78 -4.52 -23.65
N ILE A 14 -11.89 -3.63 -22.66
CA ILE A 14 -10.78 -2.74 -22.29
C ILE A 14 -9.60 -3.59 -21.79
N PHE A 15 -9.85 -4.59 -20.96
CA PHE A 15 -8.80 -5.47 -20.44
C PHE A 15 -8.08 -6.22 -21.57
N ALA A 16 -8.85 -6.82 -22.50
CA ALA A 16 -8.28 -7.48 -23.68
C ALA A 16 -7.50 -6.50 -24.58
N GLY A 17 -8.02 -5.28 -24.78
CA GLY A 17 -7.32 -4.23 -25.52
C GLY A 17 -5.97 -3.85 -24.89
N ILE A 18 -5.91 -3.75 -23.57
CA ILE A 18 -4.66 -3.51 -22.83
C ILE A 18 -3.69 -4.69 -23.00
N ALA A 19 -4.19 -5.93 -22.91
CA ALA A 19 -3.38 -7.13 -23.14
C ALA A 19 -2.75 -7.14 -24.55
N VAL A 20 -3.54 -6.83 -25.58
CA VAL A 20 -3.03 -6.71 -26.96
C VAL A 20 -2.02 -5.57 -27.08
N LEU A 21 -2.28 -4.43 -26.45
CA LEU A 21 -1.35 -3.29 -26.47
C LEU A 21 0.00 -3.66 -25.85
N ILE A 22 0.03 -4.40 -24.76
CA ILE A 22 1.27 -4.87 -24.13
C ILE A 22 2.05 -5.75 -25.11
N LEU A 23 1.40 -6.69 -25.80
CA LEU A 23 2.04 -7.56 -26.79
C LEU A 23 2.56 -6.78 -28.00
N LEU A 24 1.87 -5.72 -28.43
CA LEU A 24 2.33 -4.87 -29.53
C LEU A 24 3.53 -4.01 -29.13
N LEU A 25 3.55 -3.50 -27.90
CA LEU A 25 4.67 -2.67 -27.40
C LEU A 25 5.90 -3.50 -27.04
N LYS A 26 5.71 -4.75 -26.63
CA LYS A 26 6.77 -5.67 -26.22
C LYS A 26 6.48 -7.08 -26.75
N PRO A 27 6.70 -7.35 -28.04
CA PRO A 27 6.40 -8.66 -28.65
C PRO A 27 7.19 -9.83 -28.05
N ASP A 28 8.36 -9.55 -27.52
CA ASP A 28 9.30 -10.49 -26.89
C ASP A 28 9.07 -10.65 -25.38
N ILE A 29 7.93 -10.17 -24.84
CA ILE A 29 7.61 -10.32 -23.41
C ILE A 29 7.48 -11.79 -23.04
N SER A 30 8.11 -12.18 -21.94
CA SER A 30 7.95 -13.55 -21.44
C SER A 30 6.53 -13.84 -20.99
N PRO A 31 6.06 -15.09 -21.08
CA PRO A 31 4.74 -15.48 -20.60
C PRO A 31 4.54 -15.17 -19.10
N TRP A 32 5.58 -15.29 -18.30
CA TRP A 32 5.54 -15.03 -16.86
C TRP A 32 5.30 -13.54 -16.54
N CYS A 33 6.10 -12.65 -17.14
CA CYS A 33 5.90 -11.20 -17.01
C CYS A 33 4.53 -10.78 -17.56
N PHE A 34 4.10 -11.34 -18.69
CA PHE A 34 2.81 -11.03 -19.29
C PHE A 34 1.65 -11.38 -18.35
N ILE A 35 1.62 -12.61 -17.82
CA ILE A 35 0.60 -13.06 -16.87
C ILE A 35 0.63 -12.21 -15.59
N ALA A 36 1.82 -11.93 -15.05
CA ALA A 36 1.97 -11.12 -13.85
C ALA A 36 1.42 -9.69 -14.05
N LEU A 37 1.72 -9.05 -15.18
CA LEU A 37 1.18 -7.73 -15.54
C LEU A 37 -0.34 -7.77 -15.70
N LEU A 38 -0.89 -8.80 -16.36
CA LEU A 38 -2.34 -8.93 -16.52
C LEU A 38 -3.06 -9.07 -15.20
N ILE A 39 -2.54 -9.87 -14.26
CA ILE A 39 -3.13 -9.99 -12.91
C ILE A 39 -3.10 -8.64 -12.21
N GLY A 40 -1.99 -7.92 -12.25
CA GLY A 40 -1.87 -6.60 -11.65
C GLY A 40 -2.85 -5.59 -12.25
N ILE A 41 -2.92 -5.48 -13.57
CA ILE A 41 -3.85 -4.60 -14.29
C ILE A 41 -5.30 -4.95 -13.94
N HIS A 42 -5.65 -6.23 -13.90
CA HIS A 42 -6.98 -6.68 -13.48
C HIS A 42 -7.34 -6.15 -12.08
N GLN A 43 -6.43 -6.22 -11.10
CA GLN A 43 -6.67 -5.72 -9.75
C GLN A 43 -6.86 -4.20 -9.73
N PHE A 44 -6.08 -3.43 -10.49
CA PHE A 44 -6.26 -1.98 -10.60
C PHE A 44 -7.57 -1.61 -11.29
N MET A 45 -7.97 -2.33 -12.33
CA MET A 45 -9.27 -2.12 -12.98
C MET A 45 -10.43 -2.42 -12.02
N LEU A 46 -10.33 -3.44 -11.17
CA LEU A 46 -11.34 -3.72 -10.14
C LEU A 46 -11.51 -2.56 -9.17
N ILE A 47 -10.42 -1.94 -8.69
CA ILE A 47 -10.50 -0.71 -7.87
C ILE A 47 -11.26 0.37 -8.62
N PHE A 48 -10.89 0.63 -9.88
CA PHE A 48 -11.49 1.67 -10.70
C PHE A 48 -13.01 1.52 -10.86
N TYR A 49 -13.50 0.27 -11.00
CA TYR A 49 -14.93 0.00 -11.07
C TYR A 49 -15.60 -0.01 -9.69
N ALA A 50 -14.89 -0.38 -8.64
CA ALA A 50 -15.41 -0.44 -7.28
C ALA A 50 -15.68 0.94 -6.66
N PHE A 51 -14.93 1.97 -7.02
CA PHE A 51 -15.01 3.34 -6.46
C PHE A 51 -16.41 4.00 -6.50
N LYS A 52 -17.31 3.55 -7.36
CA LYS A 52 -18.68 4.10 -7.42
C LYS A 52 -19.61 3.57 -6.33
N TYR A 53 -19.28 2.45 -5.70
CA TYR A 53 -20.24 1.67 -4.90
C TYR A 53 -19.77 1.47 -3.47
N ILE A 54 -18.49 1.30 -3.26
CA ILE A 54 -17.91 0.87 -1.99
C ILE A 54 -16.63 1.65 -1.68
N ILE A 55 -16.18 1.59 -0.43
CA ILE A 55 -14.79 1.92 -0.06
C ILE A 55 -13.97 0.65 -0.33
N PRO A 56 -13.11 0.62 -1.38
CA PRO A 56 -12.59 -0.63 -1.94
C PRO A 56 -11.38 -1.18 -1.19
N VAL A 57 -11.44 -1.34 0.15
CA VAL A 57 -10.29 -1.72 0.99
C VAL A 57 -9.66 -3.03 0.52
N ARG A 58 -10.46 -4.08 0.28
CA ARG A 58 -9.93 -5.39 -0.16
C ARG A 58 -9.34 -5.36 -1.57
N TYR A 59 -9.91 -4.55 -2.46
CA TYR A 59 -9.37 -4.37 -3.81
C TYR A 59 -8.05 -3.61 -3.80
N ILE A 60 -7.94 -2.60 -2.92
CA ILE A 60 -6.69 -1.88 -2.68
C ILE A 60 -5.63 -2.85 -2.16
N ALA A 61 -5.95 -3.70 -1.18
CA ALA A 61 -5.00 -4.68 -0.66
C ALA A 61 -4.50 -5.66 -1.75
N GLY A 62 -5.40 -6.19 -2.59
CA GLY A 62 -5.05 -7.06 -3.71
C GLY A 62 -4.20 -6.35 -4.77
N ALA A 63 -4.52 -5.10 -5.09
CA ALA A 63 -3.77 -4.32 -6.06
C ALA A 63 -2.38 -3.93 -5.53
N PHE A 64 -2.23 -3.56 -4.26
CA PHE A 64 -0.92 -3.29 -3.64
C PHE A 64 -0.04 -4.54 -3.62
N MET A 65 -0.59 -5.70 -3.26
CA MET A 65 0.13 -6.97 -3.35
C MET A 65 0.59 -7.24 -4.79
N SER A 66 -0.29 -7.07 -5.76
CA SER A 66 0.03 -7.26 -7.18
C SER A 66 1.03 -6.23 -7.69
N LEU A 67 0.97 -4.96 -7.26
CA LEU A 67 1.93 -3.93 -7.60
C LEU A 67 3.33 -4.31 -7.14
N GLN A 68 3.45 -4.72 -5.89
CA GLN A 68 4.74 -4.98 -5.25
C GLN A 68 5.37 -6.31 -5.66
N MET A 69 4.55 -7.34 -5.87
CA MET A 69 5.02 -8.71 -6.11
C MET A 69 4.91 -9.17 -7.56
N LEU A 70 4.12 -8.47 -8.39
CA LEU A 70 3.96 -8.84 -9.80
C LEU A 70 4.42 -7.72 -10.76
N ILE A 71 3.86 -6.51 -10.65
CA ILE A 71 4.15 -5.42 -11.61
C ILE A 71 5.58 -4.93 -11.46
N GLY A 72 6.02 -4.57 -10.25
CA GLY A 72 7.38 -4.09 -9.99
C GLY A 72 8.45 -5.08 -10.41
N PRO A 73 8.37 -6.37 -10.01
CA PRO A 73 9.27 -7.42 -10.50
C PRO A 73 9.24 -7.62 -12.02
N SER A 74 8.06 -7.57 -12.67
CA SER A 74 7.97 -7.67 -14.14
C SER A 74 8.76 -6.57 -14.80
N PHE A 75 8.67 -5.34 -14.34
CA PHE A 75 9.45 -4.22 -14.88
C PHE A 75 10.95 -4.41 -14.65
N ALA A 76 11.36 -5.00 -13.52
CA ALA A 76 12.77 -5.32 -13.30
C ALA A 76 13.29 -6.37 -14.30
N TYR A 77 12.56 -7.47 -14.52
CA TYR A 77 12.92 -8.48 -15.52
C TYR A 77 12.86 -7.95 -16.96
N LEU A 78 12.01 -6.97 -17.24
CA LEU A 78 11.94 -6.28 -18.54
C LEU A 78 13.03 -5.21 -18.74
N GLY A 79 14.01 -5.11 -17.85
CA GLY A 79 15.17 -4.24 -17.98
C GLY A 79 15.05 -2.86 -17.32
N LEU A 80 14.04 -2.64 -16.47
CA LEU A 80 13.96 -1.49 -15.56
C LEU A 80 14.56 -1.85 -14.18
N ASP A 81 15.66 -2.61 -14.19
CA ASP A 81 16.44 -2.92 -13.00
C ASP A 81 17.50 -1.84 -12.76
N SER A 82 17.72 -1.47 -11.51
CA SER A 82 18.70 -0.44 -11.17
C SER A 82 20.13 -0.98 -11.29
N ALA A 83 20.87 -0.49 -12.28
CA ALA A 83 22.28 -0.82 -12.44
C ALA A 83 23.15 -0.35 -11.25
N GLN A 84 22.75 0.76 -10.60
CA GLN A 84 23.51 1.39 -9.51
C GLN A 84 23.43 0.66 -8.17
N TYR A 85 22.36 -0.14 -7.94
CA TYR A 85 22.12 -0.74 -6.63
C TYR A 85 21.94 -2.26 -6.74
N PHE A 86 23.06 -2.99 -6.74
CA PHE A 86 23.08 -4.47 -6.84
C PHE A 86 22.11 -5.16 -5.86
N LYS A 87 21.96 -4.64 -4.65
CA LYS A 87 21.08 -5.19 -3.62
C LYS A 87 19.57 -5.17 -3.94
N TYR A 88 19.15 -4.33 -4.89
CA TYR A 88 17.75 -4.22 -5.32
C TYR A 88 17.45 -4.99 -6.61
N ARG A 89 18.45 -5.68 -7.16
CA ARG A 89 18.27 -6.52 -8.34
C ARG A 89 17.55 -7.81 -8.00
N MET A 90 16.85 -8.34 -9.00
CA MET A 90 16.30 -9.69 -8.92
C MET A 90 17.44 -10.71 -8.89
N GLN A 91 17.46 -11.59 -7.89
CA GLN A 91 18.59 -12.50 -7.61
C GLN A 91 18.36 -13.94 -8.10
N VAL A 92 17.16 -14.25 -8.56
CA VAL A 92 16.79 -15.55 -9.14
C VAL A 92 16.20 -15.35 -10.53
N SER A 93 16.08 -16.43 -11.29
CA SER A 93 15.48 -16.39 -12.63
C SER A 93 14.00 -15.97 -12.56
N GLU A 94 13.49 -15.41 -13.64
CA GLU A 94 12.09 -15.04 -13.78
C GLU A 94 11.15 -16.22 -13.51
N VAL A 95 11.46 -17.39 -14.07
CA VAL A 95 10.68 -18.62 -13.88
C VAL A 95 10.63 -19.02 -12.40
N GLU A 96 11.78 -18.99 -11.75
CA GLU A 96 11.87 -19.34 -10.32
C GLU A 96 11.07 -18.39 -9.45
N TYR A 97 11.10 -17.10 -9.74
CA TYR A 97 10.35 -16.08 -9.01
C TYR A 97 8.85 -16.24 -9.20
N PHE A 98 8.38 -16.18 -10.44
CA PHE A 98 6.94 -16.14 -10.72
C PHE A 98 6.24 -17.47 -10.51
N SER A 99 6.94 -18.61 -10.54
CA SER A 99 6.37 -19.91 -10.16
C SER A 99 5.90 -19.96 -8.69
N TYR A 100 6.35 -19.02 -7.85
CA TYR A 100 5.84 -18.85 -6.49
C TYR A 100 5.02 -17.57 -6.34
N ALA A 101 5.49 -16.42 -6.83
CA ALA A 101 4.87 -15.13 -6.58
C ALA A 101 3.47 -15.02 -7.22
N ILE A 102 3.24 -15.58 -8.42
CA ILE A 102 1.92 -15.57 -9.07
C ILE A 102 0.91 -16.39 -8.27
N PRO A 103 1.10 -17.70 -8.00
CA PRO A 103 0.11 -18.48 -7.25
C PRO A 103 -0.10 -17.94 -5.84
N ALA A 104 0.95 -17.47 -5.15
CA ALA A 104 0.82 -16.89 -3.82
C ALA A 104 -0.03 -15.60 -3.82
N THR A 105 0.16 -14.72 -4.83
CA THR A 105 -0.67 -13.52 -5.00
C THR A 105 -2.12 -13.88 -5.32
N ILE A 106 -2.36 -14.84 -6.21
CA ILE A 106 -3.71 -15.31 -6.54
C ILE A 106 -4.37 -15.89 -5.29
N CYS A 107 -3.69 -16.73 -4.52
CA CYS A 107 -4.19 -17.29 -3.28
C CYS A 107 -4.59 -16.19 -2.27
N PHE A 108 -3.77 -15.14 -2.11
CA PHE A 108 -4.11 -14.01 -1.27
C PHE A 108 -5.36 -13.27 -1.74
N ILE A 109 -5.47 -12.98 -3.04
CA ILE A 109 -6.65 -12.33 -3.64
C ILE A 109 -7.89 -13.20 -3.45
N LEU A 110 -7.81 -14.49 -3.71
CA LEU A 110 -8.92 -15.42 -3.49
C LEU A 110 -9.36 -15.44 -2.01
N GLY A 111 -8.41 -15.45 -1.08
CA GLY A 111 -8.70 -15.34 0.35
C GLY A 111 -9.44 -14.04 0.70
N LEU A 112 -8.98 -12.89 0.18
CA LEU A 112 -9.62 -11.59 0.39
C LEU A 112 -11.08 -11.53 -0.06
N HIS A 113 -11.45 -12.30 -1.07
CA HIS A 113 -12.79 -12.29 -1.65
C HIS A 113 -13.64 -13.49 -1.28
N PHE A 114 -13.10 -14.42 -0.50
CA PHE A 114 -13.77 -15.63 -0.11
C PHE A 114 -14.98 -15.35 0.81
N PHE A 115 -16.17 -15.86 0.50
CA PHE A 115 -17.44 -15.60 1.18
C PHE A 115 -17.88 -14.12 1.18
N SER A 116 -17.20 -13.22 0.48
CA SER A 116 -17.59 -11.82 0.44
C SER A 116 -18.86 -11.59 -0.37
N LYS A 117 -19.72 -10.69 0.13
CA LYS A 117 -20.95 -10.26 -0.57
C LYS A 117 -20.85 -8.77 -0.88
N LEU A 118 -20.77 -8.41 -2.16
CA LEU A 118 -20.67 -7.02 -2.61
C LEU A 118 -21.79 -6.14 -2.05
N LYS A 119 -23.03 -6.64 -2.04
CA LYS A 119 -24.20 -5.95 -1.45
C LYS A 119 -23.99 -5.56 0.01
N GLY A 120 -23.19 -6.34 0.75
CA GLY A 120 -22.90 -6.06 2.16
C GLY A 120 -21.92 -4.92 2.39
N GLU A 121 -21.20 -4.48 1.35
CA GLU A 121 -20.17 -3.45 1.40
C GLU A 121 -20.64 -2.12 0.82
N ILE A 122 -21.81 -2.09 0.19
CA ILE A 122 -22.38 -0.86 -0.36
C ILE A 122 -22.68 0.13 0.77
N VAL A 123 -22.06 1.30 0.66
CA VAL A 123 -22.24 2.37 1.65
C VAL A 123 -23.63 2.96 1.52
N ASN A 124 -24.42 2.89 2.61
CA ASN A 124 -25.72 3.55 2.69
C ASN A 124 -25.50 5.05 2.98
N GLN A 125 -25.36 5.83 1.91
CA GLN A 125 -25.13 7.27 2.02
C GLN A 125 -26.28 8.02 2.68
N GLN A 126 -27.52 7.53 2.53
CA GLN A 126 -28.66 8.19 3.17
C GLN A 126 -28.62 8.03 4.69
N ALA A 127 -28.33 6.83 5.19
CA ALA A 127 -28.16 6.61 6.62
C ALA A 127 -27.04 7.48 7.22
N ILE A 128 -25.91 7.67 6.49
CA ILE A 128 -24.85 8.57 6.95
C ILE A 128 -25.32 10.03 6.97
N LYS A 129 -26.08 10.48 5.97
CA LYS A 129 -26.64 11.85 5.96
C LYS A 129 -27.58 12.09 7.13
N ASP A 130 -28.48 11.14 7.39
CA ASP A 130 -29.44 11.21 8.49
C ASP A 130 -28.71 11.21 9.83
N TYR A 131 -27.69 10.36 9.98
CA TYR A 131 -26.87 10.30 11.19
C TYR A 131 -26.10 11.62 11.45
N VAL A 132 -25.45 12.18 10.42
CA VAL A 132 -24.73 13.46 10.52
C VAL A 132 -25.69 14.62 10.80
N ALA A 133 -26.91 14.60 10.23
CA ALA A 133 -27.94 15.60 10.52
C ALA A 133 -28.39 15.56 11.99
N GLN A 134 -28.52 14.35 12.56
CA GLN A 134 -28.88 14.17 13.99
C GLN A 134 -27.70 14.50 14.92
N ASN A 135 -26.45 14.28 14.48
CA ASN A 135 -25.23 14.46 15.26
C ASN A 135 -24.23 15.43 14.58
N PRO A 136 -24.58 16.71 14.40
CA PRO A 136 -23.81 17.63 13.58
C PRO A 136 -22.40 17.94 14.13
N THR A 137 -22.21 17.80 15.43
CA THR A 137 -20.93 18.08 16.12
C THR A 137 -19.93 16.92 16.07
N LEU A 138 -20.40 15.68 15.88
CA LEU A 138 -19.57 14.47 15.99
C LEU A 138 -18.43 14.45 14.99
N ALA A 139 -18.71 14.82 13.73
CA ALA A 139 -17.69 14.85 12.69
C ALA A 139 -16.58 15.86 12.99
N TYR A 140 -16.94 17.03 13.55
CA TYR A 140 -15.97 18.04 13.99
C TYR A 140 -15.15 17.56 15.19
N LEU A 141 -15.81 16.91 16.15
CA LEU A 141 -15.14 16.33 17.31
C LEU A 141 -14.06 15.32 16.89
N PHE A 142 -14.39 14.45 15.94
CA PHE A 142 -13.41 13.51 15.38
C PHE A 142 -12.24 14.20 14.70
N ILE A 143 -12.49 15.30 13.96
CA ILE A 143 -11.42 16.07 13.33
C ILE A 143 -10.52 16.72 14.39
N VAL A 144 -11.11 17.38 15.38
CA VAL A 144 -10.36 18.07 16.46
C VAL A 144 -9.52 17.07 17.26
N ILE A 145 -10.14 15.98 17.73
CA ILE A 145 -9.44 14.92 18.47
C ILE A 145 -8.33 14.34 17.59
N GLY A 146 -8.61 14.04 16.33
CA GLY A 146 -7.65 13.45 15.42
C GLY A 146 -6.47 14.37 15.11
N VAL A 147 -6.69 15.65 14.84
CA VAL A 147 -5.61 16.62 14.58
C VAL A 147 -4.77 16.83 15.84
N PHE A 148 -5.40 17.03 17.00
CA PHE A 148 -4.71 17.21 18.28
C PHE A 148 -3.81 16.02 18.60
N ASN A 149 -4.34 14.78 18.52
CA ASN A 149 -3.57 13.58 18.84
C ASN A 149 -2.47 13.29 17.80
N SER A 150 -2.66 13.69 16.54
CA SER A 150 -1.59 13.58 15.52
C SER A 150 -0.40 14.45 15.86
N ILE A 151 -0.62 15.63 16.42
CA ILE A 151 0.45 16.54 16.89
C ILE A 151 1.04 16.02 18.20
N ALA A 152 0.17 15.64 19.15
CA ALA A 152 0.60 15.14 20.46
C ALA A 152 1.48 13.89 20.37
N ALA A 153 1.23 13.01 19.39
CA ALA A 153 1.99 11.77 19.23
C ALA A 153 3.51 11.97 19.12
N ASP A 154 3.95 13.10 18.57
CA ASP A 154 5.37 13.39 18.36
C ASP A 154 6.11 13.79 19.65
N PHE A 155 5.37 14.16 20.70
CA PHE A 155 5.93 14.53 22.02
C PHE A 155 6.05 13.35 23.00
N PHE A 156 5.50 12.18 22.64
CA PHE A 156 5.49 11.02 23.52
C PHE A 156 6.39 9.91 22.98
N GLY A 157 6.90 9.07 23.87
CA GLY A 157 7.73 7.92 23.48
C GLY A 157 6.97 6.88 22.62
N PRO A 158 7.69 5.91 22.00
CA PRO A 158 7.13 5.04 20.96
C PRO A 158 5.85 4.30 21.31
N GLY A 159 5.67 3.92 22.59
CA GLY A 159 4.47 3.17 23.03
C GLY A 159 3.20 4.05 23.02
N LEU A 160 3.22 5.15 23.75
CA LEU A 160 2.07 6.07 23.84
C LEU A 160 1.91 6.86 22.53
N GLY A 161 3.01 7.27 21.90
CA GLY A 161 3.00 7.95 20.61
C GLY A 161 2.28 7.12 19.53
N PHE A 162 2.45 5.80 19.52
CA PHE A 162 1.72 4.92 18.60
C PHE A 162 0.20 4.92 18.85
N VAL A 163 -0.24 4.87 20.12
CA VAL A 163 -1.68 4.95 20.46
C VAL A 163 -2.27 6.29 20.04
N LEU A 164 -1.58 7.39 20.33
CA LEU A 164 -1.99 8.73 19.91
C LEU A 164 -2.04 8.88 18.38
N TYR A 165 -1.10 8.27 17.66
CA TYR A 165 -1.10 8.21 16.19
C TYR A 165 -2.35 7.48 15.66
N LEU A 166 -2.75 6.36 16.27
CA LEU A 166 -3.99 5.66 15.89
C LEU A 166 -5.24 6.52 16.15
N ILE A 167 -5.32 7.17 17.31
CA ILE A 167 -6.41 8.11 17.64
C ILE A 167 -6.37 9.31 16.68
N GLY A 168 -5.18 9.74 16.26
CA GLY A 168 -4.97 10.75 15.24
C GLY A 168 -5.66 10.45 13.91
N SER A 169 -5.90 9.17 13.60
CA SER A 169 -6.63 8.75 12.40
C SER A 169 -8.13 9.07 12.43
N PHE A 170 -8.72 9.44 13.59
CA PHE A 170 -10.13 9.83 13.68
C PHE A 170 -10.44 11.09 12.86
N LYS A 171 -9.47 11.96 12.59
CA LYS A 171 -9.64 13.09 11.67
C LYS A 171 -10.15 12.67 10.29
N PHE A 172 -9.73 11.49 9.79
CA PHE A 172 -10.19 10.95 8.51
C PHE A 172 -11.62 10.45 8.58
N ALA A 173 -12.00 9.80 9.68
CA ALA A 173 -13.39 9.41 9.92
C ALA A 173 -14.31 10.64 9.96
N GLY A 174 -13.90 11.70 10.64
CA GLY A 174 -14.62 12.98 10.66
C GLY A 174 -14.72 13.63 9.27
N ALA A 175 -13.62 13.62 8.50
CA ALA A 175 -13.64 14.11 7.13
C ALA A 175 -14.57 13.29 6.22
N PHE A 176 -14.58 11.96 6.34
CA PHE A 176 -15.47 11.08 5.57
C PHE A 176 -16.92 11.32 5.91
N LEU A 177 -17.26 11.49 7.19
CA LEU A 177 -18.60 11.84 7.63
C LEU A 177 -19.05 13.20 7.04
N LEU A 178 -18.17 14.22 7.04
CA LEU A 178 -18.48 15.51 6.42
C LEU A 178 -18.63 15.42 4.90
N ILE A 179 -17.76 14.68 4.23
CA ILE A 179 -17.82 14.54 2.77
C ILE A 179 -19.12 13.85 2.35
N ILE A 180 -19.53 12.77 3.02
CA ILE A 180 -20.74 12.02 2.65
C ILE A 180 -22.01 12.67 3.21
N GLY A 181 -21.98 13.08 4.48
CA GLY A 181 -23.17 13.45 5.26
C GLY A 181 -23.58 14.91 5.11
N SER A 182 -22.65 15.86 4.91
CA SER A 182 -23.00 17.28 4.86
C SER A 182 -23.69 17.67 3.56
N PRO A 183 -24.77 18.47 3.59
CA PRO A 183 -25.44 18.99 2.37
C PRO A 183 -24.46 19.79 1.50
N ARG A 184 -23.69 20.69 2.12
CA ARG A 184 -22.64 21.49 1.49
C ARG A 184 -21.30 21.15 2.13
N LEU A 185 -20.28 20.98 1.28
CA LEU A 185 -18.90 20.79 1.77
C LEU A 185 -18.45 22.08 2.48
N LYS A 186 -17.95 21.90 3.69
CA LYS A 186 -17.32 22.97 4.45
C LYS A 186 -15.80 22.91 4.23
N PRO A 187 -15.18 23.92 3.61
CA PRO A 187 -13.77 23.83 3.24
C PRO A 187 -12.86 23.80 4.47
N LEU A 188 -13.13 24.62 5.50
CA LEU A 188 -12.22 24.77 6.63
C LEU A 188 -11.86 23.46 7.35
N PRO A 189 -12.81 22.60 7.78
CA PRO A 189 -12.47 21.33 8.43
C PRO A 189 -11.68 20.39 7.53
N LEU A 190 -11.99 20.36 6.24
CA LEU A 190 -11.27 19.54 5.27
C LEU A 190 -9.84 20.06 5.04
N THR A 191 -9.66 21.38 4.95
CA THR A 191 -8.34 22.01 4.85
C THR A 191 -7.48 21.70 6.07
N LEU A 192 -8.05 21.67 7.28
CA LEU A 192 -7.33 21.28 8.50
C LEU A 192 -6.84 19.83 8.43
N VAL A 193 -7.68 18.90 7.96
CA VAL A 193 -7.29 17.50 7.79
C VAL A 193 -6.21 17.36 6.74
N PHE A 194 -6.38 17.93 5.55
CA PHE A 194 -5.38 17.89 4.48
C PHE A 194 -4.07 18.58 4.88
N GLY A 195 -4.14 19.76 5.47
CA GLY A 195 -2.98 20.49 5.97
C GLY A 195 -2.19 19.70 7.01
N SER A 196 -2.90 19.02 7.93
CA SER A 196 -2.25 18.17 8.93
C SER A 196 -1.50 16.97 8.33
N ILE A 197 -2.02 16.39 7.23
CA ILE A 197 -1.34 15.28 6.52
C ILE A 197 -0.08 15.82 5.81
N ILE A 198 -0.23 16.92 5.08
CA ILE A 198 0.89 17.53 4.35
C ILE A 198 1.99 17.91 5.34
N LEU A 199 1.64 18.60 6.42
CA LEU A 199 2.61 19.03 7.44
C LEU A 199 3.34 17.83 8.06
N SER A 200 2.62 16.79 8.50
CA SER A 200 3.23 15.59 9.07
C SER A 200 4.10 14.82 8.06
N THR A 201 3.71 14.85 6.78
CA THR A 201 4.48 14.24 5.69
C THR A 201 5.81 14.95 5.45
N LEU A 202 5.80 16.29 5.46
CA LEU A 202 7.01 17.11 5.31
C LEU A 202 7.93 16.93 6.54
N GLN A 203 7.40 17.00 7.75
CA GLN A 203 8.18 16.85 8.99
C GLN A 203 8.85 15.47 9.08
N LYS A 204 8.17 14.40 8.72
CA LYS A 204 8.68 13.03 8.81
C LYS A 204 9.41 12.56 7.55
N ALA A 205 9.36 13.34 6.46
CA ALA A 205 9.83 12.95 5.12
C ALA A 205 9.28 11.55 4.68
N MET A 206 8.03 11.23 5.11
CA MET A 206 7.35 9.97 4.85
C MET A 206 6.06 10.21 4.07
N PHE A 207 6.11 10.03 2.75
CA PHE A 207 5.02 10.32 1.83
C PHE A 207 4.01 9.18 1.67
N HIS A 208 4.25 8.04 2.28
CA HIS A 208 3.37 6.87 2.19
C HIS A 208 1.97 7.16 2.74
N ASP A 209 1.90 7.80 3.91
CA ASP A 209 0.63 8.13 4.56
C ASP A 209 -0.20 9.10 3.72
N LEU A 210 0.46 10.12 3.12
CA LEU A 210 -0.19 11.07 2.22
C LEU A 210 -0.88 10.35 1.04
N VAL A 211 -0.15 9.47 0.36
CA VAL A 211 -0.68 8.71 -0.79
C VAL A 211 -1.85 7.82 -0.38
N THR A 212 -1.69 7.08 0.73
CA THR A 212 -2.71 6.17 1.23
C THR A 212 -4.01 6.89 1.57
N TRP A 213 -3.91 7.97 2.34
CA TRP A 213 -5.09 8.74 2.73
C TRP A 213 -5.72 9.50 1.57
N LEU A 214 -4.92 9.95 0.60
CA LEU A 214 -5.43 10.57 -0.63
C LEU A 214 -6.28 9.58 -1.44
N ILE A 215 -5.85 8.32 -1.56
CA ILE A 215 -6.64 7.27 -2.22
C ILE A 215 -7.99 7.08 -1.51
N PHE A 216 -8.01 6.98 -0.17
CA PHE A 216 -9.26 6.83 0.58
C PHE A 216 -10.18 8.05 0.47
N ILE A 217 -9.62 9.25 0.54
CA ILE A 217 -10.39 10.49 0.40
C ILE A 217 -11.00 10.57 -1.01
N LEU A 218 -10.23 10.26 -2.05
CA LEU A 218 -10.73 10.18 -3.43
C LEU A 218 -11.83 9.13 -3.59
N ALA A 219 -11.71 7.97 -2.91
CA ALA A 219 -12.74 6.95 -2.88
C ALA A 219 -14.06 7.49 -2.28
N VAL A 220 -13.97 8.24 -1.17
CA VAL A 220 -15.15 8.85 -0.52
C VAL A 220 -15.77 9.95 -1.37
N PHE A 221 -14.95 10.78 -2.05
CA PHE A 221 -15.45 11.74 -3.03
C PHE A 221 -16.13 11.05 -4.22
N ALA A 222 -15.56 9.94 -4.70
CA ALA A 222 -16.16 9.17 -5.79
C ALA A 222 -17.51 8.56 -5.39
N LEU A 223 -17.67 8.12 -4.14
CA LEU A 223 -18.96 7.67 -3.61
C LEU A 223 -20.00 8.79 -3.62
N ARG A 224 -19.63 10.00 -3.15
CA ARG A 224 -20.54 11.14 -3.10
C ARG A 224 -20.98 11.63 -4.47
N TYR A 225 -20.02 11.89 -5.36
CA TYR A 225 -20.24 12.58 -6.63
C TYR A 225 -20.45 11.66 -7.82
N LYS A 226 -20.14 10.35 -7.67
CA LYS A 226 -20.26 9.32 -8.72
C LYS A 226 -19.70 9.80 -10.08
N PRO A 227 -18.42 10.24 -10.12
CA PRO A 227 -17.84 10.86 -11.31
C PRO A 227 -17.88 9.91 -12.50
N LYS A 228 -17.92 10.49 -13.70
CA LYS A 228 -17.81 9.75 -14.95
C LYS A 228 -16.44 9.08 -15.05
N ASP A 229 -16.33 8.02 -15.83
CA ASP A 229 -15.13 7.19 -15.88
C ASP A 229 -13.88 7.96 -16.38
N TYR A 230 -14.05 8.90 -17.33
CA TYR A 230 -12.94 9.74 -17.79
C TYR A 230 -12.41 10.67 -16.68
N VAL A 231 -13.27 11.15 -15.78
CA VAL A 231 -12.86 11.97 -14.61
C VAL A 231 -12.04 11.12 -13.64
N LYS A 232 -12.49 9.89 -13.34
CA LYS A 232 -11.72 8.95 -12.51
C LYS A 232 -10.36 8.63 -13.14
N LEU A 233 -10.31 8.45 -14.45
CA LEU A 233 -9.07 8.19 -15.18
C LEU A 233 -8.11 9.39 -15.08
N ALA A 234 -8.61 10.61 -15.28
CA ALA A 234 -7.81 11.82 -15.12
C ALA A 234 -7.23 11.95 -13.70
N PHE A 235 -8.05 11.67 -12.66
CA PHE A 235 -7.57 11.63 -11.27
C PHE A 235 -6.54 10.52 -11.03
N ALA A 236 -6.73 9.33 -11.60
CA ALA A 236 -5.77 8.23 -11.45
C ALA A 236 -4.42 8.58 -12.10
N ILE A 237 -4.42 9.16 -13.30
CA ILE A 237 -3.22 9.65 -13.98
C ILE A 237 -2.55 10.75 -13.16
N GLY A 238 -3.32 11.74 -12.67
CA GLY A 238 -2.81 12.81 -11.82
C GLY A 238 -2.20 12.30 -10.52
N LEU A 239 -2.82 11.29 -9.89
CA LEU A 239 -2.29 10.64 -8.69
C LEU A 239 -0.97 9.92 -8.98
N ILE A 240 -0.88 9.16 -10.07
CA ILE A 240 0.34 8.46 -10.47
C ILE A 240 1.46 9.47 -10.74
N ALA A 241 1.18 10.54 -11.50
CA ALA A 241 2.13 11.60 -11.78
C ALA A 241 2.59 12.30 -10.50
N GLY A 242 1.65 12.63 -9.59
CA GLY A 242 1.96 13.25 -8.30
C GLY A 242 2.82 12.36 -7.42
N VAL A 243 2.50 11.06 -7.31
CA VAL A 243 3.33 10.09 -6.58
C VAL A 243 4.74 10.00 -7.17
N ALA A 244 4.84 10.05 -8.47
CA ALA A 244 6.11 10.00 -9.17
C ALA A 244 6.99 11.23 -8.88
N VAL A 245 6.42 12.44 -8.95
CA VAL A 245 7.09 13.68 -8.55
C VAL A 245 7.55 13.61 -7.09
N ILE A 246 6.66 13.22 -6.18
CA ILE A 246 6.97 13.05 -4.76
C ILE A 246 8.14 12.08 -4.55
N GLN A 247 8.21 10.98 -5.30
CA GLN A 247 9.29 10.01 -5.16
C GLN A 247 10.65 10.56 -5.64
N GLN A 248 10.67 11.41 -6.66
CA GLN A 248 11.90 12.09 -7.09
C GLN A 248 12.39 13.10 -6.04
N LEU A 249 11.47 13.96 -5.55
CA LEU A 249 11.78 14.94 -4.51
C LEU A 249 12.27 14.31 -3.21
N LYS A 250 11.74 13.13 -2.88
CA LYS A 250 12.02 12.46 -1.61
C LYS A 250 13.51 12.21 -1.36
N ALA A 251 14.28 11.88 -2.37
CA ALA A 251 15.69 11.54 -2.20
C ALA A 251 16.48 12.77 -1.76
N SER A 252 16.36 13.88 -2.49
CA SER A 252 17.04 15.14 -2.21
C SER A 252 16.54 15.76 -0.90
N TYR A 253 15.23 15.82 -0.70
CA TYR A 253 14.61 16.33 0.52
C TYR A 253 15.04 15.55 1.78
N ARG A 254 15.11 14.21 1.73
CA ARG A 254 15.61 13.42 2.86
C ARG A 254 17.09 13.63 3.13
N THR A 255 17.89 13.88 2.13
CA THR A 255 19.30 14.20 2.32
C THR A 255 19.41 15.53 3.07
N ALA A 256 18.69 16.56 2.66
CA ALA A 256 18.65 17.86 3.35
C ALA A 256 18.12 17.75 4.78
N THR A 257 17.02 17.02 5.01
CA THR A 257 16.40 16.89 6.34
C THR A 257 17.25 16.06 7.31
N ILE A 258 17.82 14.94 6.86
CA ILE A 258 18.58 14.03 7.74
C ILE A 258 20.03 14.49 7.92
N ALA A 259 20.69 14.95 6.84
CA ALA A 259 22.10 15.34 6.89
C ALA A 259 22.30 16.75 7.44
N GLN A 260 21.35 17.67 7.23
CA GLN A 260 21.46 19.09 7.56
C GLN A 260 20.53 19.54 8.70
N GLY A 261 19.72 18.64 9.26
CA GLY A 261 18.77 18.96 10.33
C GLY A 261 17.61 19.89 9.91
N LYS A 262 17.35 20.04 8.61
CA LYS A 262 16.33 20.94 8.03
C LYS A 262 14.95 20.27 7.88
N ALA A 263 14.50 19.52 8.89
CA ALA A 263 13.20 18.86 8.85
C ALA A 263 12.06 19.90 8.87
N GLY A 264 11.16 19.82 7.88
CA GLY A 264 10.03 20.75 7.73
C GLY A 264 10.37 22.09 7.07
N ASP A 265 11.59 22.25 6.58
CA ASP A 265 12.04 23.46 5.88
C ASP A 265 11.48 23.49 4.45
N VAL A 266 10.77 24.58 4.13
CA VAL A 266 10.19 24.81 2.81
C VAL A 266 11.27 25.12 1.78
N GLU A 267 12.35 25.81 2.16
CA GLU A 267 13.47 26.09 1.26
C GLU A 267 14.17 24.80 0.83
N ALA A 268 14.36 23.84 1.74
CA ALA A 268 14.90 22.52 1.41
C ALA A 268 14.00 21.73 0.46
N PHE A 269 12.69 21.99 0.47
CA PHE A 269 11.76 21.40 -0.49
C PHE A 269 11.88 22.07 -1.85
N ASP A 270 12.04 23.38 -1.90
CA ASP A 270 12.19 24.16 -3.14
C ASP A 270 13.53 23.81 -3.82
N ASP A 271 14.63 23.77 -3.07
CA ASP A 271 15.93 23.30 -3.56
C ASP A 271 15.85 21.88 -4.17
N ALA A 272 15.14 20.96 -3.49
CA ALA A 272 14.94 19.61 -3.99
C ALA A 272 14.09 19.58 -5.27
N PHE A 273 13.17 20.51 -5.43
CA PHE A 273 12.35 20.66 -6.63
C PHE A 273 13.17 21.18 -7.81
N ASP A 274 14.04 22.15 -7.60
CA ASP A 274 14.95 22.70 -8.61
C ASP A 274 15.97 21.65 -9.05
N GLU A 275 16.54 20.87 -8.12
CA GLU A 275 17.42 19.75 -8.41
C GLU A 275 16.69 18.68 -9.26
N MET A 276 15.41 18.44 -9.00
CA MET A 276 14.60 17.51 -9.80
C MET A 276 14.45 17.99 -11.26
N GLN A 277 14.24 19.29 -11.48
CA GLN A 277 14.10 19.83 -12.83
C GLN A 277 15.39 19.73 -13.65
N THR A 278 16.55 19.81 -12.97
CA THR A 278 17.88 19.74 -13.60
C THR A 278 18.40 18.31 -13.78
N SER A 279 17.87 17.33 -13.02
CA SER A 279 18.39 15.95 -12.97
C SER A 279 17.93 14.99 -14.07
N GLY A 280 17.38 15.51 -15.17
CA GLY A 280 16.85 14.70 -16.29
C GLY A 280 15.36 14.41 -16.18
N GLY A 281 14.69 14.18 -17.31
CA GLY A 281 13.25 14.01 -17.37
C GLY A 281 12.75 12.78 -16.63
N PHE A 282 11.50 12.83 -16.14
CA PHE A 282 10.82 11.74 -15.44
C PHE A 282 10.90 10.38 -16.18
N PHE A 283 10.82 10.40 -17.52
CA PHE A 283 10.81 9.20 -18.37
C PHE A 283 12.21 8.68 -18.71
N GLU A 284 13.28 9.30 -18.21
CA GLU A 284 14.62 8.77 -18.38
C GLU A 284 14.72 7.38 -17.73
N LYS A 285 15.33 6.41 -18.46
CA LYS A 285 15.42 5.00 -18.02
C LYS A 285 16.00 4.87 -16.61
N ALA A 286 16.99 5.69 -16.27
CA ALA A 286 17.61 5.69 -14.94
C ALA A 286 16.61 6.11 -13.83
N ASN A 287 15.77 7.10 -14.10
CA ASN A 287 14.74 7.56 -13.15
C ASN A 287 13.60 6.55 -13.04
N LEU A 288 13.15 5.96 -14.16
CA LEU A 288 12.16 4.87 -14.14
C LEU A 288 12.66 3.67 -13.33
N ALA A 289 13.93 3.29 -13.46
CA ALA A 289 14.53 2.23 -12.66
C ALA A 289 14.55 2.57 -11.16
N LYS A 290 14.88 3.83 -10.78
CA LYS A 290 14.78 4.30 -9.39
C LYS A 290 13.35 4.23 -8.85
N HIS A 291 12.35 4.57 -9.67
CA HIS A 291 10.94 4.46 -9.29
C HIS A 291 10.54 3.01 -9.10
N ASN A 292 10.97 2.13 -10.03
CA ASN A 292 10.68 0.71 -9.92
C ASN A 292 11.23 0.09 -8.63
N VAL A 293 12.43 0.46 -8.19
CA VAL A 293 13.00 -0.01 -6.91
C VAL A 293 12.07 0.25 -5.72
N ARG A 294 11.25 1.30 -5.77
CA ARG A 294 10.34 1.64 -4.67
C ARG A 294 9.05 0.82 -4.65
N ILE A 295 8.56 0.45 -5.81
CA ILE A 295 7.36 -0.38 -5.94
C ILE A 295 7.68 -1.88 -5.98
N ASN A 296 8.87 -2.25 -6.43
CA ASN A 296 9.32 -3.64 -6.49
C ASN A 296 9.80 -4.12 -5.11
N GLN A 297 8.92 -4.79 -4.35
CA GLN A 297 9.32 -5.50 -3.13
C GLN A 297 9.75 -6.95 -3.43
N GLY A 298 9.58 -7.41 -4.65
CA GLY A 298 10.00 -8.73 -5.10
C GLY A 298 11.51 -8.97 -5.01
N PHE A 299 12.34 -7.90 -5.00
CA PHE A 299 13.77 -8.05 -4.78
C PHE A 299 14.09 -8.67 -3.40
N ILE A 300 13.28 -8.41 -2.38
CA ILE A 300 13.44 -9.03 -1.05
C ILE A 300 13.12 -10.52 -1.16
N LEU A 301 12.00 -10.85 -1.80
CA LEU A 301 11.59 -12.24 -2.00
C LEU A 301 12.63 -13.03 -2.83
N THR A 302 13.22 -12.44 -3.88
CA THR A 302 14.26 -13.14 -4.66
C THR A 302 15.51 -13.42 -3.83
N ASN A 303 15.91 -12.51 -2.93
CA ASN A 303 16.98 -12.74 -2.00
C ASN A 303 16.67 -13.91 -1.04
N VAL A 304 15.43 -13.98 -0.56
CA VAL A 304 14.97 -15.09 0.28
C VAL A 304 14.97 -16.41 -0.50
N LEU A 305 14.41 -16.44 -1.72
CA LEU A 305 14.40 -17.65 -2.57
C LEU A 305 15.82 -18.18 -2.85
N ARG A 306 16.79 -17.26 -3.07
CA ARG A 306 18.19 -17.61 -3.26
C ARG A 306 18.85 -18.11 -1.97
N HIS A 307 18.40 -17.66 -0.80
CA HIS A 307 19.04 -17.93 0.49
C HIS A 307 18.46 -19.17 1.16
N VAL A 308 17.14 -19.36 1.08
CA VAL A 308 16.40 -20.49 1.70
C VAL A 308 15.99 -21.49 0.60
N PRO A 309 16.23 -22.78 0.75
CA PRO A 309 16.84 -23.48 1.89
C PRO A 309 18.36 -23.59 1.83
N TYR A 310 19.02 -23.06 0.81
CA TYR A 310 20.42 -23.36 0.48
C TYR A 310 21.45 -22.91 1.52
N ARG A 311 21.22 -21.76 2.17
CA ARG A 311 22.11 -21.20 3.20
C ARG A 311 21.49 -21.23 4.59
N THR A 312 20.18 -21.13 4.65
CA THR A 312 19.41 -21.15 5.91
C THR A 312 18.23 -22.08 5.74
N ALA A 313 18.03 -23.02 6.68
CA ALA A 313 16.90 -23.93 6.64
C ALA A 313 15.56 -23.22 6.78
N PHE A 314 14.47 -23.86 6.37
CA PHE A 314 13.11 -23.40 6.63
C PHE A 314 12.85 -23.26 8.14
N ALA A 315 12.06 -22.26 8.52
CA ALA A 315 11.76 -21.96 9.93
C ALA A 315 10.60 -22.79 10.51
N HIS A 316 9.88 -23.53 9.69
CA HIS A 316 8.79 -24.44 10.12
C HIS A 316 7.76 -23.80 11.06
N GLY A 317 7.44 -22.53 10.86
CA GLY A 317 6.46 -21.77 11.66
C GLY A 317 7.04 -21.01 12.85
N GLN A 318 8.29 -21.23 13.24
CA GLN A 318 8.89 -20.57 14.42
C GLN A 318 8.98 -19.06 14.28
N GLU A 319 9.45 -18.57 13.13
CA GLU A 319 9.58 -17.12 12.89
C GLU A 319 8.20 -16.45 12.79
N LEU A 320 7.22 -17.12 12.22
CA LEU A 320 5.86 -16.62 12.16
C LEU A 320 5.24 -16.48 13.54
N TYR A 321 5.48 -17.47 14.43
CA TYR A 321 5.03 -17.37 15.81
C TYR A 321 5.61 -16.14 16.50
N GLN A 322 6.90 -15.87 16.36
CA GLN A 322 7.54 -14.66 16.91
C GLN A 322 6.98 -13.36 16.32
N ILE A 323 6.67 -13.33 15.02
CA ILE A 323 6.04 -12.17 14.37
C ILE A 323 4.62 -11.94 14.94
N LEU A 324 3.83 -12.99 15.12
CA LEU A 324 2.49 -12.91 15.71
C LEU A 324 2.57 -12.49 17.19
N GLU A 325 3.48 -13.06 17.96
CA GLU A 325 3.75 -12.63 19.34
C GLU A 325 4.08 -11.14 19.40
N ALA A 326 4.98 -10.68 18.51
CA ALA A 326 5.35 -9.27 18.44
C ALA A 326 4.19 -8.34 18.05
N ALA A 327 3.27 -8.83 17.22
CA ALA A 327 2.12 -8.04 16.75
C ALA A 327 1.02 -7.93 17.81
N PHE A 328 0.70 -9.01 18.53
CA PHE A 328 -0.47 -9.06 19.39
C PHE A 328 -0.15 -8.83 20.87
N LEU A 329 1.04 -9.18 21.37
CA LEU A 329 1.36 -9.03 22.76
C LEU A 329 1.99 -7.68 23.08
N PRO A 330 1.54 -6.97 24.12
CA PRO A 330 2.23 -5.79 24.64
C PRO A 330 3.64 -6.15 25.15
N ARG A 331 4.60 -5.22 25.10
CA ARG A 331 5.98 -5.45 25.59
C ARG A 331 6.06 -5.84 27.07
N ILE A 332 5.06 -5.49 27.86
CA ILE A 332 4.96 -5.90 29.27
C ILE A 332 4.82 -7.42 29.41
N LEU A 333 4.10 -8.06 28.47
CA LEU A 333 3.88 -9.51 28.46
C LEU A 333 4.92 -10.28 27.65
N ALA A 334 5.57 -9.61 26.69
CA ALA A 334 6.63 -10.16 25.84
C ALA A 334 7.81 -9.17 25.74
N PRO A 335 8.66 -9.06 26.79
CA PRO A 335 9.76 -8.10 26.83
C PRO A 335 10.77 -8.27 25.70
N ASN A 336 11.01 -9.53 25.31
CA ASN A 336 12.01 -9.92 24.30
C ASN A 336 11.42 -10.08 22.88
N LYS A 337 10.18 -9.59 22.65
CA LYS A 337 9.56 -9.70 21.34
C LYS A 337 10.35 -8.94 20.25
N LEU A 338 10.25 -9.40 19.01
CA LEU A 338 10.89 -8.79 17.85
C LEU A 338 10.61 -7.29 17.75
N ASP A 339 11.62 -6.53 17.39
CA ASP A 339 11.47 -5.13 17.03
C ASP A 339 10.93 -4.99 15.60
N ALA A 340 10.13 -3.95 15.36
CA ALA A 340 9.63 -3.67 14.02
C ALA A 340 10.80 -3.45 13.05
N GLY A 341 10.81 -4.20 11.95
CA GLY A 341 11.88 -4.15 10.95
C GLY A 341 13.18 -4.81 11.43
N ASP A 342 13.07 -5.94 12.13
CA ASP A 342 14.21 -6.68 12.67
C ASP A 342 15.26 -7.00 11.59
N LYS A 343 16.42 -6.41 11.76
CA LYS A 343 17.57 -6.57 10.87
C LYS A 343 18.14 -7.98 10.88
N THR A 344 17.99 -8.67 11.99
CA THR A 344 18.48 -10.04 12.19
C THR A 344 17.75 -11.00 11.27
N LEU A 345 16.42 -10.90 11.19
CA LEU A 345 15.63 -11.74 10.29
C LEU A 345 15.93 -11.47 8.82
N VAL A 346 16.05 -10.19 8.45
CA VAL A 346 16.40 -9.81 7.08
C VAL A 346 17.79 -10.30 6.69
N PHE A 347 18.76 -10.20 7.58
CA PHE A 347 20.09 -10.75 7.34
C PHE A 347 20.08 -12.28 7.28
N LYS A 348 19.42 -12.94 8.23
CA LYS A 348 19.35 -14.39 8.35
C LYS A 348 18.74 -15.06 7.12
N TYR A 349 17.62 -14.53 6.61
CA TYR A 349 16.85 -15.19 5.54
C TYR A 349 17.00 -14.58 4.15
N ALA A 350 17.43 -13.31 4.04
CA ALA A 350 17.67 -12.67 2.75
C ALA A 350 19.14 -12.35 2.50
N GLY A 351 20.02 -12.47 3.50
CA GLY A 351 21.43 -12.10 3.40
C GLY A 351 21.68 -10.60 3.17
N ILE A 352 20.68 -9.76 3.47
CA ILE A 352 20.76 -8.32 3.26
C ILE A 352 21.21 -7.64 4.54
N SER A 353 22.41 -7.02 4.51
CA SER A 353 22.90 -6.19 5.62
C SER A 353 22.29 -4.79 5.56
N LEU A 354 21.65 -4.34 6.65
CA LEU A 354 21.01 -3.04 6.77
C LEU A 354 21.85 -2.05 7.57
N ARG A 355 21.92 -0.79 7.11
CA ARG A 355 22.59 0.28 7.84
C ARG A 355 21.88 0.59 9.17
N LYS A 356 22.60 1.25 10.11
CA LYS A 356 22.14 1.51 11.50
C LYS A 356 20.74 2.15 11.59
N HIS A 357 20.39 3.04 10.68
CA HIS A 357 19.10 3.77 10.67
C HIS A 357 18.13 3.31 9.57
N THR A 358 18.33 2.11 9.01
CA THR A 358 17.44 1.55 8.00
C THR A 358 16.63 0.43 8.64
N SER A 359 15.31 0.44 8.47
CA SER A 359 14.43 -0.69 8.78
C SER A 359 13.88 -1.29 7.47
N MET A 360 13.77 -2.60 7.43
CA MET A 360 13.20 -3.35 6.31
C MET A 360 12.54 -4.60 6.89
N SER A 361 11.37 -4.99 6.42
CA SER A 361 10.77 -6.28 6.72
C SER A 361 10.86 -7.20 5.51
N LEU A 362 10.81 -8.49 5.74
CA LEU A 362 10.80 -9.49 4.67
C LEU A 362 9.49 -9.42 3.85
N GLY A 363 8.39 -9.11 4.53
CA GLY A 363 7.05 -9.05 3.95
C GLY A 363 6.34 -10.41 3.97
N SER A 364 5.02 -10.38 4.02
CA SER A 364 4.18 -11.57 4.27
C SER A 364 4.42 -12.74 3.31
N MET A 365 4.72 -12.47 2.05
CA MET A 365 4.98 -13.53 1.05
C MET A 365 6.32 -14.22 1.29
N ALA A 366 7.36 -13.47 1.66
CA ALA A 366 8.65 -14.03 2.01
C ALA A 366 8.59 -14.76 3.36
N ASP A 367 7.89 -14.20 4.36
CA ASP A 367 7.65 -14.86 5.64
C ASP A 367 6.90 -16.19 5.45
N ALA A 368 5.88 -16.22 4.57
CA ALA A 368 5.17 -17.43 4.22
C ALA A 368 6.09 -18.51 3.60
N TYR A 369 6.98 -18.08 2.68
CA TYR A 369 7.94 -18.99 2.07
C TYR A 369 8.96 -19.55 3.07
N ILE A 370 9.53 -18.68 3.90
CA ILE A 370 10.52 -19.07 4.91
C ILE A 370 9.97 -20.13 5.87
N ASN A 371 8.69 -19.99 6.24
CA ASN A 371 8.09 -20.89 7.20
C ASN A 371 7.54 -22.19 6.57
N TYR A 372 7.03 -22.13 5.33
CA TYR A 372 6.25 -23.24 4.77
C TYR A 372 6.64 -23.66 3.36
N GLY A 373 7.67 -23.06 2.77
CA GLY A 373 8.08 -23.32 1.39
C GLY A 373 7.03 -22.82 0.38
N ARG A 374 7.11 -23.29 -0.88
CA ARG A 374 6.26 -22.79 -1.97
C ARG A 374 4.78 -23.11 -1.77
N THR A 375 4.45 -24.38 -1.59
CA THR A 375 3.04 -24.84 -1.46
C THR A 375 2.40 -24.35 -0.18
N GLY A 376 3.07 -24.54 0.97
CA GLY A 376 2.57 -24.06 2.25
C GLY A 376 2.50 -22.54 2.32
N GLY A 377 3.42 -21.85 1.66
CA GLY A 377 3.39 -20.39 1.50
C GLY A 377 2.14 -19.91 0.75
N CYS A 378 1.72 -20.58 -0.33
CA CYS A 378 0.47 -20.26 -1.03
C CYS A 378 -0.76 -20.48 -0.13
N ILE A 379 -0.80 -21.57 0.62
CA ILE A 379 -1.88 -21.86 1.59
C ILE A 379 -1.93 -20.77 2.66
N PHE A 380 -0.75 -20.39 3.20
CA PHE A 380 -0.66 -19.31 4.17
C PHE A 380 -1.17 -17.97 3.59
N MET A 381 -0.79 -17.61 2.35
CA MET A 381 -1.26 -16.39 1.71
C MET A 381 -2.78 -16.38 1.51
N PHE A 382 -3.39 -17.53 1.19
CA PHE A 382 -4.85 -17.66 1.16
C PHE A 382 -5.45 -17.43 2.56
N ALA A 383 -4.90 -18.07 3.59
CA ALA A 383 -5.36 -17.92 4.98
C ALA A 383 -5.22 -16.47 5.46
N LEU A 384 -4.12 -15.78 5.11
CA LEU A 384 -3.91 -14.36 5.42
C LEU A 384 -4.96 -13.48 4.73
N GLY A 385 -5.23 -13.70 3.44
CA GLY A 385 -6.28 -13.00 2.71
C GLY A 385 -7.66 -13.25 3.32
N LEU A 386 -7.96 -14.48 3.70
CA LEU A 386 -9.22 -14.85 4.37
C LEU A 386 -9.35 -14.18 5.74
N PHE A 387 -8.28 -14.12 6.52
CA PHE A 387 -8.26 -13.40 7.81
C PHE A 387 -8.62 -11.92 7.62
N PHE A 388 -7.96 -11.21 6.70
CA PHE A 388 -8.32 -9.82 6.40
C PHE A 388 -9.76 -9.67 5.93
N ASN A 389 -10.25 -10.59 5.11
CA ASN A 389 -11.63 -10.61 4.68
C ASN A 389 -12.62 -10.76 5.84
N LEU A 390 -12.38 -11.70 6.76
CA LEU A 390 -13.23 -11.92 7.93
C LEU A 390 -13.26 -10.70 8.85
N VAL A 391 -12.11 -10.05 9.08
CA VAL A 391 -12.02 -8.79 9.83
C VAL A 391 -12.85 -7.69 9.15
N LEU A 392 -12.72 -7.51 7.83
CA LEU A 392 -13.52 -6.54 7.09
C LEU A 392 -15.01 -6.85 7.16
N MET A 393 -15.40 -8.11 6.97
CA MET A 393 -16.80 -8.52 7.08
C MET A 393 -17.37 -8.28 8.48
N TRP A 394 -16.56 -8.48 9.52
CA TRP A 394 -16.95 -8.19 10.90
C TRP A 394 -17.23 -6.69 11.08
N PHE A 395 -16.36 -5.80 10.61
CA PHE A 395 -16.58 -4.36 10.63
C PHE A 395 -17.82 -3.93 9.83
N TYR A 396 -18.02 -4.48 8.63
CA TYR A 396 -19.22 -4.19 7.85
C TYR A 396 -20.51 -4.64 8.53
N ASN A 397 -20.49 -5.77 9.24
CA ASN A 397 -21.66 -6.25 9.97
C ASN A 397 -21.93 -5.41 11.24
N MET A 398 -20.92 -4.89 11.89
CA MET A 398 -21.08 -3.93 13.00
C MET A 398 -21.73 -2.63 12.53
N GLY A 399 -21.31 -2.10 11.40
CA GLY A 399 -21.86 -0.86 10.83
C GLY A 399 -23.31 -0.97 10.31
N LYS A 400 -23.89 -2.17 10.28
CA LYS A 400 -25.30 -2.39 9.91
C LYS A 400 -26.25 -2.41 11.10
N LYS A 401 -25.74 -2.55 12.30
CA LYS A 401 -26.51 -2.49 13.56
C LYS A 401 -26.65 -1.05 14.01
#